data_85180c881fca89da85daddd68b5411c9
#
_entry.id   85180c881fca89da85daddd68b5411c9
#
_cell.length_a   1.000
_cell.length_b   1.000
_cell.length_c   1.000
_cell.angle_alpha   90.00
_cell.angle_beta   90.00
_cell.angle_gamma   90.00
#
_symmetry.space_group_name_H-M   'P 1'
#
loop_
_entity.id
_entity.type
_entity.pdbx_description
1 polymer ?
#
loop_
_entity_poly.entity_id
_entity_poly.type
_entity_poly.pdbx_seq_one_letter_code
_entity_poly.pdbx_strand_id
1 'polypeptide(L)'
;LDKYPDDAIQAGQAIKTVDDANQAIIGIYAAFKDASLYSGRLTLLPDLQTDLVYAVTGYSNQYGDLWRWNILATNEDIEAVYGALYAIINRCNFLLDYIPGVQQSTTDDDALDKLEMIHGEALFARALCYSELIKLFCNSYESDGEAENELGVVLTSHYDSVDNTRRASLKDSYQFVLDDLELAAEYLKIDENSVSKDDLYSTTYINEYTVYALRARIALYMKHYTEAIKYSTKVIDSGYY
;
A
#
# COMPACT_ATOMS: atom_id res chain seq x y z
N LEU A 1 14.64 27.85 -23.60
CA LEU A 1 15.48 26.69 -23.97
C LEU A 1 15.42 25.71 -22.79
N ASP A 2 14.34 24.92 -22.75
CA ASP A 2 14.20 23.83 -21.78
C ASP A 2 15.06 22.68 -22.26
N LYS A 3 16.33 22.65 -21.85
CA LYS A 3 17.17 21.49 -22.01
C LYS A 3 16.95 20.59 -20.80
N TYR A 4 16.24 19.50 -21.03
CA TYR A 4 16.22 18.40 -20.08
C TYR A 4 17.58 17.69 -20.09
N PRO A 5 18.05 17.16 -18.95
CA PRO A 5 19.24 16.30 -18.94
C PRO A 5 19.05 15.12 -19.90
N ASP A 6 20.11 14.77 -20.63
CA ASP A 6 20.07 13.68 -21.64
C ASP A 6 19.77 12.29 -21.01
N ASP A 7 19.89 12.18 -19.69
CA ASP A 7 19.64 10.98 -18.88
C ASP A 7 18.29 10.99 -18.12
N ALA A 8 17.46 12.04 -18.30
CA ALA A 8 16.17 12.17 -17.65
C ALA A 8 15.01 11.96 -18.65
N ILE A 9 14.15 11.00 -18.36
CA ILE A 9 12.90 10.81 -19.09
C ILE A 9 11.88 11.82 -18.52
N GLN A 10 11.25 12.62 -19.40
CA GLN A 10 10.15 13.48 -18.97
C GLN A 10 9.03 12.62 -18.39
N ALA A 11 8.40 13.04 -17.28
CA ALA A 11 7.32 12.31 -16.65
C ALA A 11 6.27 11.86 -17.69
N GLY A 12 5.77 12.76 -18.55
CA GLY A 12 4.81 12.45 -19.61
C GLY A 12 5.27 11.47 -20.70
N GLN A 13 6.51 10.98 -20.64
CA GLN A 13 7.09 10.02 -21.58
C GLN A 13 7.45 8.68 -20.90
N ALA A 14 7.30 8.57 -19.58
CA ALA A 14 7.84 7.46 -18.79
C ALA A 14 7.04 6.18 -18.93
N ILE A 15 5.71 6.25 -19.04
CA ILE A 15 4.83 5.08 -19.17
C ILE A 15 3.93 5.28 -20.39
N LYS A 16 4.18 4.50 -21.45
CA LYS A 16 3.47 4.55 -22.73
C LYS A 16 2.94 3.19 -23.19
N THR A 17 3.55 2.14 -22.69
CA THR A 17 3.26 0.77 -23.08
C THR A 17 2.92 -0.07 -21.86
N VAL A 18 2.30 -1.22 -22.09
CA VAL A 18 2.04 -2.21 -21.01
C VAL A 18 3.35 -2.71 -20.40
N ASP A 19 4.43 -2.79 -21.17
CA ASP A 19 5.74 -3.17 -20.63
C ASP A 19 6.34 -2.09 -19.73
N ASP A 20 6.14 -0.80 -20.04
CA ASP A 20 6.54 0.29 -19.14
C ASP A 20 5.75 0.22 -17.82
N ALA A 21 4.44 0.01 -17.91
CA ALA A 21 3.58 -0.17 -16.73
C ALA A 21 4.03 -1.38 -15.89
N ASN A 22 4.41 -2.48 -16.56
CA ASN A 22 4.94 -3.68 -15.89
C ASN A 22 6.28 -3.40 -15.17
N GLN A 23 7.18 -2.63 -15.75
CA GLN A 23 8.41 -2.22 -15.07
C GLN A 23 8.13 -1.31 -13.87
N ALA A 24 7.13 -0.43 -13.99
CA ALA A 24 6.73 0.44 -12.89
C ALA A 24 6.17 -0.34 -11.69
N ILE A 25 5.29 -1.33 -11.92
CA ILE A 25 4.75 -2.15 -10.82
C ILE A 25 5.83 -3.03 -10.18
N ILE A 26 6.77 -3.58 -10.96
CA ILE A 26 7.94 -4.31 -10.42
C ILE A 26 8.78 -3.38 -9.52
N GLY A 27 8.95 -2.12 -9.93
CA GLY A 27 9.61 -1.09 -9.11
C GLY A 27 8.89 -0.80 -7.79
N ILE A 28 7.55 -0.85 -7.77
CA ILE A 28 6.74 -0.73 -6.56
C ILE A 28 6.96 -1.94 -5.64
N TYR A 29 6.91 -3.17 -6.17
CA TYR A 29 7.21 -4.38 -5.39
C TYR A 29 8.63 -4.34 -4.79
N ALA A 30 9.61 -3.89 -5.57
CA ALA A 30 10.98 -3.75 -5.10
C ALA A 30 11.10 -2.74 -3.96
N ALA A 31 10.34 -1.65 -4.00
CA ALA A 31 10.36 -0.62 -2.97
C ALA A 31 9.86 -1.11 -1.60
N PHE A 32 8.96 -2.08 -1.55
CA PHE A 32 8.54 -2.69 -0.28
C PHE A 32 9.66 -3.45 0.44
N LYS A 33 10.75 -3.80 -0.27
CA LYS A 33 11.93 -4.44 0.33
C LYS A 33 12.92 -3.44 0.94
N ASP A 34 12.60 -2.14 0.96
CA ASP A 34 13.45 -1.15 1.63
C ASP A 34 13.63 -1.47 3.11
N ALA A 35 14.80 -1.15 3.66
CA ALA A 35 15.14 -1.36 5.05
C ALA A 35 14.24 -0.57 6.03
N SER A 36 13.61 0.51 5.55
CA SER A 36 12.63 1.26 6.32
C SER A 36 11.25 0.57 6.36
N LEU A 37 11.00 -0.39 5.46
CA LEU A 37 9.72 -1.09 5.34
C LEU A 37 9.82 -2.56 5.78
N TYR A 38 9.32 -3.48 4.97
CA TYR A 38 9.16 -4.90 5.34
C TYR A 38 10.48 -5.67 5.51
N SER A 39 11.61 -5.15 5.02
CA SER A 39 12.93 -5.73 5.33
C SER A 39 13.53 -5.22 6.64
N GLY A 40 12.82 -4.39 7.40
CA GLY A 40 13.39 -3.85 8.64
C GLY A 40 12.40 -3.08 9.51
N ARG A 41 12.48 -1.73 9.50
CA ARG A 41 11.85 -0.86 10.50
C ARG A 41 10.34 -1.04 10.66
N LEU A 42 9.60 -1.16 9.56
CA LEU A 42 8.15 -1.29 9.60
C LEU A 42 7.69 -2.52 10.40
N THR A 43 8.45 -3.62 10.37
CA THR A 43 8.16 -4.83 11.13
C THR A 43 8.68 -4.76 12.56
N LEU A 44 9.81 -4.08 12.78
CA LEU A 44 10.46 -3.99 14.06
C LEU A 44 9.81 -2.96 15.01
N LEU A 45 9.37 -1.81 14.48
CA LEU A 45 8.86 -0.71 15.32
C LEU A 45 7.67 -1.10 16.20
N PRO A 46 6.64 -1.83 15.71
CA PRO A 46 5.55 -2.30 16.55
C PRO A 46 6.03 -3.19 17.70
N ASP A 47 6.99 -4.09 17.45
CA ASP A 47 7.50 -5.01 18.46
C ASP A 47 8.32 -4.29 19.53
N LEU A 48 9.02 -3.21 19.16
CA LEU A 48 9.76 -2.36 20.12
C LEU A 48 8.82 -1.57 21.06
N GLN A 49 7.60 -1.29 20.59
CA GLN A 49 6.58 -0.57 21.37
C GLN A 49 5.69 -1.50 22.21
N THR A 50 6.03 -2.77 22.25
CA THR A 50 5.38 -3.79 23.07
C THR A 50 6.42 -4.44 23.98
N ASP A 51 6.01 -5.37 24.81
CA ASP A 51 6.94 -6.15 25.66
C ASP A 51 7.58 -7.34 24.92
N LEU A 52 7.44 -7.43 23.59
CA LEU A 52 7.94 -8.56 22.79
C LEU A 52 9.45 -8.52 22.60
N VAL A 53 10.02 -7.32 22.48
CA VAL A 53 11.47 -7.10 22.32
C VAL A 53 11.95 -5.95 23.19
N TYR A 54 13.26 -5.90 23.47
CA TYR A 54 13.88 -4.83 24.23
C TYR A 54 15.22 -4.39 23.65
N ALA A 55 15.60 -3.13 23.85
CA ALA A 55 16.89 -2.60 23.44
C ALA A 55 17.96 -2.93 24.47
N VAL A 56 19.01 -3.66 24.07
CA VAL A 56 20.12 -4.06 24.95
C VAL A 56 21.02 -2.86 25.25
N THR A 57 21.31 -2.62 26.51
CA THR A 57 22.24 -1.58 26.95
C THR A 57 23.69 -1.92 26.56
N GLY A 58 24.39 -0.97 25.93
CA GLY A 58 25.81 -1.13 25.60
C GLY A 58 26.10 -1.46 24.14
N TYR A 59 25.12 -1.83 23.34
CA TYR A 59 25.17 -1.81 21.88
C TYR A 59 24.72 -0.46 21.38
N SER A 60 25.23 0.10 20.32
CA SER A 60 24.96 1.41 19.71
C SER A 60 23.66 2.14 20.11
N ASN A 61 22.90 1.58 21.03
CA ASN A 61 21.59 2.00 21.57
C ASN A 61 20.55 2.34 20.45
N GLN A 62 20.73 1.73 19.29
CA GLN A 62 19.80 1.87 18.18
C GLN A 62 18.39 1.49 18.67
N TYR A 63 17.40 2.30 18.33
CA TYR A 63 16.00 2.14 18.76
C TYR A 63 15.73 2.23 20.28
N GLY A 64 16.72 2.53 21.12
CA GLY A 64 16.52 2.59 22.57
C GLY A 64 15.49 3.62 23.00
N ASP A 65 15.40 4.75 22.33
CA ASP A 65 14.39 5.78 22.60
C ASP A 65 12.99 5.31 22.22
N LEU A 66 12.83 4.62 21.09
CA LEU A 66 11.56 4.05 20.66
C LEU A 66 11.08 2.96 21.62
N TRP A 67 11.98 2.09 22.08
CA TRP A 67 11.67 1.08 23.09
C TRP A 67 11.24 1.69 24.43
N ARG A 68 11.82 2.84 24.82
CA ARG A 68 11.43 3.56 26.05
C ARG A 68 10.19 4.45 25.88
N TRP A 69 9.54 4.40 24.71
CA TRP A 69 8.43 5.28 24.37
C TRP A 69 8.79 6.79 24.39
N ASN A 70 10.06 7.12 24.26
CA ASN A 70 10.54 8.50 24.06
C ASN A 70 10.47 8.84 22.56
N ILE A 71 9.25 8.92 22.05
CA ILE A 71 8.98 9.13 20.60
C ILE A 71 8.97 10.63 20.32
N LEU A 72 10.02 11.08 19.63
CA LEU A 72 10.15 12.48 19.21
C LEU A 72 9.76 12.61 17.72
N ALA A 73 9.17 13.77 17.36
CA ALA A 73 8.85 14.09 15.98
C ALA A 73 10.08 14.16 15.04
N THR A 74 11.27 14.29 15.61
CA THR A 74 12.56 14.31 14.91
C THR A 74 13.25 12.95 14.86
N ASN A 75 12.54 11.86 15.19
CA ASN A 75 13.13 10.53 15.15
C ASN A 75 13.29 10.06 13.70
N GLU A 76 14.54 9.86 13.27
CA GLU A 76 14.89 9.51 11.88
C GLU A 76 14.35 8.15 11.44
N ASP A 77 14.17 7.19 12.36
CA ASP A 77 13.64 5.87 12.02
C ASP A 77 12.14 5.95 11.71
N ILE A 78 11.40 6.77 12.44
CA ILE A 78 9.97 7.03 12.20
C ILE A 78 9.78 7.82 10.92
N GLU A 79 10.59 8.88 10.71
CA GLU A 79 10.59 9.69 9.50
C GLU A 79 10.88 8.82 8.26
N ALA A 80 11.86 7.91 8.34
CA ALA A 80 12.21 7.02 7.25
C ALA A 80 11.06 6.08 6.86
N VAL A 81 10.31 5.52 7.82
CA VAL A 81 9.12 4.69 7.54
C VAL A 81 8.03 5.53 6.87
N TYR A 82 7.73 6.71 7.43
CA TYR A 82 6.72 7.62 6.91
C TYR A 82 7.03 8.02 5.46
N GLY A 83 8.25 8.49 5.22
CA GLY A 83 8.71 8.91 3.90
C GLY A 83 8.72 7.79 2.86
N ALA A 84 9.15 6.58 3.25
CA ALA A 84 9.17 5.42 2.37
C ALA A 84 7.75 4.98 1.95
N LEU A 85 6.77 5.00 2.85
CA LEU A 85 5.38 4.70 2.52
C LEU A 85 4.79 5.72 1.55
N TYR A 86 4.99 7.03 1.78
CA TYR A 86 4.54 8.06 0.84
C TYR A 86 5.28 8.02 -0.49
N ALA A 87 6.55 7.64 -0.52
CA ALA A 87 7.27 7.43 -1.77
C ALA A 87 6.66 6.32 -2.63
N ILE A 88 6.20 5.23 -2.00
CA ILE A 88 5.47 4.17 -2.72
C ILE A 88 4.11 4.67 -3.19
N ILE A 89 3.35 5.37 -2.34
CA ILE A 89 2.06 5.98 -2.72
C ILE A 89 2.24 6.86 -3.95
N ASN A 90 3.27 7.71 -3.98
CA ASN A 90 3.54 8.57 -5.12
C ASN A 90 3.87 7.79 -6.41
N ARG A 91 4.61 6.66 -6.29
CA ARG A 91 4.85 5.75 -7.42
C ARG A 91 3.57 5.07 -7.90
N CYS A 92 2.69 4.66 -6.98
CA CYS A 92 1.38 4.11 -7.33
C CYS A 92 0.52 5.14 -8.06
N ASN A 93 0.46 6.38 -7.53
CA ASN A 93 -0.26 7.48 -8.17
C ASN A 93 0.27 7.77 -9.57
N PHE A 94 1.61 7.80 -9.73
CA PHE A 94 2.22 7.97 -11.04
C PHE A 94 1.76 6.89 -12.02
N LEU A 95 1.85 5.62 -11.65
CA LEU A 95 1.40 4.52 -12.50
C LEU A 95 -0.09 4.61 -12.82
N LEU A 96 -0.93 4.84 -11.81
CA LEU A 96 -2.39 4.95 -11.96
C LEU A 96 -2.81 6.10 -12.88
N ASP A 97 -2.11 7.25 -12.85
CA ASP A 97 -2.38 8.40 -13.71
C ASP A 97 -2.10 8.10 -15.20
N TYR A 98 -1.16 7.18 -15.50
CA TYR A 98 -0.77 6.83 -16.87
C TYR A 98 -1.53 5.64 -17.46
N ILE A 99 -2.07 4.74 -16.64
CA ILE A 99 -2.81 3.54 -17.10
C ILE A 99 -3.89 3.88 -18.13
N PRO A 100 -4.75 4.91 -17.96
CA PRO A 100 -5.80 5.22 -18.95
C PRO A 100 -5.26 5.54 -20.35
N GLY A 101 -4.10 6.22 -20.41
CA GLY A 101 -3.45 6.54 -21.70
C GLY A 101 -2.87 5.29 -22.37
N VAL A 102 -2.27 4.38 -21.61
CA VAL A 102 -1.77 3.10 -22.11
C VAL A 102 -2.91 2.23 -22.60
N GLN A 103 -4.01 2.16 -21.86
CA GLN A 103 -5.20 1.40 -22.21
C GLN A 103 -5.79 1.86 -23.54
N GLN A 104 -5.92 3.18 -23.76
CA GLN A 104 -6.44 3.75 -25.01
C GLN A 104 -5.58 3.42 -26.24
N SER A 105 -4.28 3.23 -26.05
CA SER A 105 -3.32 2.95 -27.13
C SER A 105 -3.07 1.45 -27.36
N THR A 106 -3.61 0.58 -26.49
CA THR A 106 -3.43 -0.88 -26.53
C THR A 106 -4.64 -1.52 -27.23
N THR A 107 -4.40 -2.43 -28.17
CA THR A 107 -5.44 -3.13 -28.94
C THR A 107 -5.36 -4.65 -28.82
N ASP A 108 -4.36 -5.16 -28.13
CA ASP A 108 -4.14 -6.58 -27.88
C ASP A 108 -4.85 -6.96 -26.58
N ASP A 109 -5.71 -7.96 -26.60
CA ASP A 109 -6.55 -8.36 -25.47
C ASP A 109 -5.69 -8.91 -24.31
N ASP A 110 -4.67 -9.71 -24.57
CA ASP A 110 -3.79 -10.26 -23.53
C ASP A 110 -2.98 -9.13 -22.83
N ALA A 111 -2.60 -8.10 -23.61
CA ALA A 111 -1.92 -6.93 -23.06
C ALA A 111 -2.87 -6.06 -22.23
N LEU A 112 -4.15 -5.97 -22.61
CA LEU A 112 -5.17 -5.28 -21.80
C LEU A 112 -5.43 -6.01 -20.49
N ASP A 113 -5.59 -7.33 -20.51
CA ASP A 113 -5.76 -8.14 -19.30
C ASP A 113 -4.56 -7.95 -18.33
N LYS A 114 -3.34 -7.96 -18.88
CA LYS A 114 -2.14 -7.68 -18.09
C LYS A 114 -2.17 -6.26 -17.49
N LEU A 115 -2.63 -5.27 -18.24
CA LEU A 115 -2.73 -3.89 -17.75
C LEU A 115 -3.77 -3.76 -16.63
N GLU A 116 -4.89 -4.49 -16.71
CA GLU A 116 -5.89 -4.55 -15.65
C GLU A 116 -5.31 -5.16 -14.36
N MET A 117 -4.56 -6.25 -14.47
CA MET A 117 -3.84 -6.82 -13.32
C MET A 117 -2.90 -5.79 -12.69
N ILE A 118 -2.08 -5.10 -13.48
CA ILE A 118 -1.16 -4.06 -13.01
C ILE A 118 -1.93 -2.92 -12.32
N HIS A 119 -3.10 -2.54 -12.83
CA HIS A 119 -3.97 -1.55 -12.22
C HIS A 119 -4.41 -1.97 -10.82
N GLY A 120 -4.93 -3.19 -10.70
CA GLY A 120 -5.35 -3.75 -9.42
C GLY A 120 -4.20 -3.88 -8.41
N GLU A 121 -3.02 -4.31 -8.84
CA GLU A 121 -1.82 -4.38 -8.01
C GLU A 121 -1.37 -2.99 -7.50
N ALA A 122 -1.44 -1.95 -8.35
CA ALA A 122 -1.08 -0.58 -7.97
C ALA A 122 -2.07 -0.01 -6.93
N LEU A 123 -3.38 -0.25 -7.10
CA LEU A 123 -4.42 0.13 -6.14
C LEU A 123 -4.21 -0.58 -4.80
N PHE A 124 -3.97 -1.89 -4.82
CA PHE A 124 -3.67 -2.64 -3.59
C PHE A 124 -2.41 -2.12 -2.89
N ALA A 125 -1.34 -1.87 -3.62
CA ALA A 125 -0.08 -1.35 -3.06
C ALA A 125 -0.29 0.01 -2.39
N ARG A 126 -1.08 0.90 -2.99
CA ARG A 126 -1.45 2.20 -2.41
C ARG A 126 -2.28 2.03 -1.14
N ALA A 127 -3.30 1.18 -1.19
CA ALA A 127 -4.13 0.85 -0.05
C ALA A 127 -3.32 0.27 1.13
N LEU A 128 -2.39 -0.65 0.84
CA LEU A 128 -1.49 -1.23 1.83
C LEU A 128 -0.65 -0.15 2.52
N CYS A 129 -0.03 0.76 1.75
CA CYS A 129 0.76 1.86 2.31
C CYS A 129 -0.07 2.78 3.20
N TYR A 130 -1.27 3.17 2.76
CA TYR A 130 -2.17 3.99 3.58
C TYR A 130 -2.63 3.25 4.84
N SER A 131 -2.91 1.95 4.77
CA SER A 131 -3.29 1.15 5.94
C SER A 131 -2.17 1.09 6.99
N GLU A 132 -0.90 1.00 6.56
CA GLU A 132 0.25 1.06 7.46
C GLU A 132 0.45 2.46 8.06
N LEU A 133 0.27 3.52 7.27
CA LEU A 133 0.30 4.89 7.77
C LEU A 133 -0.78 5.14 8.84
N ILE A 134 -2.01 4.69 8.60
CA ILE A 134 -3.11 4.84 9.56
C ILE A 134 -2.76 4.10 10.85
N LYS A 135 -2.32 2.84 10.75
CA LYS A 135 -1.97 2.01 11.89
C LYS A 135 -0.88 2.62 12.78
N LEU A 136 0.13 3.27 12.17
CA LEU A 136 1.29 3.79 12.89
C LEU A 136 1.13 5.23 13.36
N PHE A 137 0.34 6.06 12.66
CA PHE A 137 0.32 7.51 12.86
C PHE A 137 -1.05 8.09 13.24
N CYS A 138 -2.06 7.25 13.41
CA CYS A 138 -3.40 7.68 13.82
C CYS A 138 -3.81 7.02 15.15
N ASN A 139 -4.83 7.57 15.77
CA ASN A 139 -5.49 6.94 16.91
C ASN A 139 -6.24 5.67 16.48
N SER A 140 -6.58 4.82 17.45
CA SER A 140 -7.43 3.65 17.20
C SER A 140 -8.83 4.08 16.72
N TYR A 141 -9.41 3.26 15.85
CA TYR A 141 -10.78 3.45 15.40
C TYR A 141 -11.74 2.96 16.47
N GLU A 142 -12.50 3.86 17.10
CA GLU A 142 -13.42 3.50 18.16
C GLU A 142 -14.85 3.32 17.66
N SER A 143 -15.32 4.25 16.82
CA SER A 143 -16.61 4.24 16.14
C SER A 143 -16.59 5.16 14.92
N ASP A 144 -17.54 4.99 14.01
CA ASP A 144 -17.69 5.82 12.81
C ASP A 144 -17.87 7.30 13.18
N GLY A 145 -18.64 7.60 14.23
CA GLY A 145 -18.89 8.96 14.66
C GLY A 145 -17.67 9.65 15.30
N GLU A 146 -16.85 8.92 16.01
CA GLU A 146 -15.59 9.44 16.56
C GLU A 146 -14.55 9.62 15.47
N ALA A 147 -14.43 8.66 14.55
CA ALA A 147 -13.49 8.67 13.45
C ALA A 147 -13.71 9.85 12.47
N GLU A 148 -14.90 10.43 12.41
CA GLU A 148 -15.17 11.66 11.66
C GLU A 148 -14.42 12.89 12.20
N ASN A 149 -14.15 12.90 13.50
CA ASN A 149 -13.49 14.02 14.19
C ASN A 149 -12.01 13.74 14.51
N GLU A 150 -11.57 12.48 14.37
CA GLU A 150 -10.16 12.10 14.57
C GLU A 150 -9.34 12.35 13.31
N LEU A 151 -8.06 12.71 13.51
CA LEU A 151 -7.13 12.93 12.40
C LEU A 151 -6.64 11.61 11.81
N GLY A 152 -6.91 11.43 10.53
CA GLY A 152 -6.36 10.38 9.69
C GLY A 152 -4.99 10.74 9.11
N VAL A 153 -4.79 10.51 7.82
CA VAL A 153 -3.54 10.76 7.08
C VAL A 153 -3.75 11.80 5.98
N VAL A 154 -2.67 12.27 5.36
CA VAL A 154 -2.76 13.10 4.15
C VAL A 154 -3.04 12.19 2.96
N LEU A 155 -4.17 12.40 2.30
CA LEU A 155 -4.58 11.61 1.13
C LEU A 155 -4.17 12.31 -0.17
N THR A 156 -3.51 11.59 -1.05
CA THR A 156 -3.16 12.01 -2.40
C THR A 156 -3.55 10.91 -3.38
N SER A 157 -4.27 11.27 -4.45
CA SER A 157 -4.74 10.32 -5.48
C SER A 157 -4.03 10.49 -6.81
N HIS A 158 -3.21 11.53 -6.96
CA HIS A 158 -2.47 11.85 -8.18
C HIS A 158 -0.98 12.06 -7.90
N TYR A 159 -0.17 11.78 -8.92
CA TYR A 159 1.27 11.99 -8.85
C TYR A 159 1.62 13.46 -8.60
N ASP A 160 2.56 13.68 -7.69
CA ASP A 160 3.13 15.00 -7.35
C ASP A 160 2.07 16.06 -7.00
N SER A 161 0.87 15.61 -6.57
CA SER A 161 -0.19 16.52 -6.15
C SER A 161 0.19 17.19 -4.83
N VAL A 162 0.25 18.49 -4.86
CA VAL A 162 0.48 19.35 -3.68
C VAL A 162 -0.81 20.00 -3.17
N ASP A 163 -1.95 19.65 -3.76
CA ASP A 163 -3.23 20.34 -3.55
C ASP A 163 -3.80 20.11 -2.14
N ASN A 164 -3.43 19.01 -1.51
CA ASN A 164 -3.89 18.69 -0.17
C ASN A 164 -2.73 18.28 0.75
N THR A 165 -2.34 19.19 1.63
CA THR A 165 -1.31 18.93 2.66
C THR A 165 -1.90 18.72 4.05
N ARG A 166 -3.24 18.70 4.18
CA ARG A 166 -3.93 18.48 5.46
C ARG A 166 -4.28 17.02 5.65
N ARG A 167 -4.21 16.57 6.88
CA ARG A 167 -4.71 15.26 7.25
C ARG A 167 -6.23 15.21 7.04
N ALA A 168 -6.72 14.16 6.38
CA ALA A 168 -8.14 13.85 6.31
C ALA A 168 -8.66 13.39 7.68
N SER A 169 -9.96 13.16 7.81
CA SER A 169 -10.49 12.43 8.97
C SER A 169 -9.99 10.97 8.97
N LEU A 170 -9.98 10.35 10.13
CA LEU A 170 -9.66 8.93 10.26
C LEU A 170 -10.66 8.08 9.46
N LYS A 171 -11.93 8.45 9.47
CA LYS A 171 -12.99 7.81 8.69
C LYS A 171 -12.72 7.88 7.18
N ASP A 172 -12.44 9.09 6.65
CA ASP A 172 -12.15 9.28 5.22
C ASP A 172 -10.86 8.55 4.82
N SER A 173 -9.89 8.48 5.72
CA SER A 173 -8.64 7.75 5.47
C SER A 173 -8.87 6.25 5.30
N TYR A 174 -9.69 5.65 6.15
CA TYR A 174 -10.09 4.24 5.99
C TYR A 174 -10.97 4.04 4.76
N GLN A 175 -11.91 4.96 4.48
CA GLN A 175 -12.77 4.87 3.30
C GLN A 175 -11.94 4.88 2.01
N PHE A 176 -10.96 5.76 1.90
CA PHE A 176 -10.05 5.79 0.75
C PHE A 176 -9.34 4.44 0.54
N VAL A 177 -8.87 3.81 1.62
CA VAL A 177 -8.25 2.49 1.56
C VAL A 177 -9.25 1.42 1.10
N LEU A 178 -10.48 1.47 1.60
CA LEU A 178 -11.51 0.51 1.23
C LEU A 178 -11.97 0.65 -0.22
N ASP A 179 -12.05 1.89 -0.73
CA ASP A 179 -12.38 2.17 -2.13
C ASP A 179 -11.31 1.62 -3.09
N ASP A 180 -10.03 1.83 -2.77
CA ASP A 180 -8.91 1.25 -3.54
C ASP A 180 -8.96 -0.29 -3.53
N LEU A 181 -9.27 -0.90 -2.38
CA LEU A 181 -9.35 -2.35 -2.27
C LEU A 181 -10.58 -2.93 -2.98
N GLU A 182 -11.68 -2.20 -3.06
CA GLU A 182 -12.86 -2.62 -3.81
C GLU A 182 -12.55 -2.71 -5.31
N LEU A 183 -11.98 -1.65 -5.86
CA LEU A 183 -11.54 -1.64 -7.26
C LEU A 183 -10.43 -2.67 -7.52
N ALA A 184 -9.46 -2.81 -6.63
CA ALA A 184 -8.41 -3.81 -6.78
C ALA A 184 -8.97 -5.23 -6.87
N ALA A 185 -10.00 -5.57 -6.07
CA ALA A 185 -10.64 -6.88 -6.11
C ALA A 185 -11.35 -7.17 -7.44
N GLU A 186 -11.87 -6.13 -8.12
CA GLU A 186 -12.50 -6.27 -9.43
C GLU A 186 -11.46 -6.58 -10.51
N TYR A 187 -10.33 -5.87 -10.52
CA TYR A 187 -9.23 -6.07 -11.48
C TYR A 187 -8.43 -7.36 -11.25
N LEU A 188 -8.32 -7.82 -10.00
CA LEU A 188 -7.49 -8.96 -9.60
C LEU A 188 -8.30 -10.26 -9.44
N LYS A 189 -9.51 -10.30 -9.99
CA LYS A 189 -10.39 -11.46 -9.89
C LYS A 189 -9.75 -12.69 -10.53
N ILE A 190 -9.70 -13.78 -9.77
CA ILE A 190 -9.18 -15.06 -10.25
C ILE A 190 -10.29 -15.79 -11.01
N ASP A 191 -9.99 -16.22 -12.24
CA ASP A 191 -10.79 -17.23 -12.91
C ASP A 191 -10.38 -18.61 -12.38
N GLU A 192 -11.18 -19.17 -11.46
CA GLU A 192 -10.93 -20.45 -10.82
C GLU A 192 -10.82 -21.63 -11.82
N ASN A 193 -11.27 -21.44 -13.07
CA ASN A 193 -11.17 -22.48 -14.10
C ASN A 193 -9.84 -22.43 -14.86
N SER A 194 -9.14 -21.32 -14.83
CA SER A 194 -7.92 -21.10 -15.62
C SER A 194 -6.63 -21.20 -14.79
N VAL A 195 -6.70 -21.06 -13.47
CA VAL A 195 -5.51 -21.02 -12.60
C VAL A 195 -5.47 -22.23 -11.69
N SER A 196 -4.35 -22.96 -11.72
CA SER A 196 -4.08 -24.03 -10.76
C SER A 196 -3.77 -23.42 -9.38
N LYS A 197 -4.40 -23.92 -8.33
CA LYS A 197 -4.10 -23.55 -6.93
C LYS A 197 -2.66 -23.85 -6.52
N ASP A 198 -2.02 -24.77 -7.22
CA ASP A 198 -0.62 -25.16 -7.01
C ASP A 198 0.36 -24.24 -7.77
N ASP A 199 -0.12 -23.26 -8.53
CA ASP A 199 0.73 -22.32 -9.23
C ASP A 199 1.35 -21.33 -8.24
N LEU A 200 2.67 -21.41 -8.09
CA LEU A 200 3.45 -20.52 -7.24
C LEU A 200 3.25 -19.02 -7.62
N TYR A 201 2.95 -18.74 -8.89
CA TYR A 201 2.65 -17.39 -9.34
C TYR A 201 1.38 -16.86 -8.69
N SER A 202 0.32 -17.64 -8.63
CA SER A 202 -0.96 -17.23 -8.06
C SER A 202 -0.90 -16.91 -6.56
N THR A 203 0.07 -17.50 -5.83
CA THR A 203 0.26 -17.27 -4.39
C THR A 203 1.32 -16.23 -4.05
N THR A 204 2.21 -15.91 -4.99
CA THR A 204 3.34 -14.99 -4.77
C THR A 204 2.97 -13.55 -5.10
N TYR A 205 2.13 -13.34 -6.10
CA TYR A 205 1.68 -12.02 -6.51
C TYR A 205 0.35 -11.64 -5.86
N ILE A 206 0.06 -10.34 -5.85
CA ILE A 206 -1.21 -9.81 -5.35
C ILE A 206 -2.35 -10.36 -6.21
N ASN A 207 -3.36 -10.93 -5.57
CA ASN A 207 -4.58 -11.44 -6.20
C ASN A 207 -5.80 -11.03 -5.36
N GLU A 208 -7.02 -11.40 -5.77
CA GLU A 208 -8.24 -11.02 -5.06
C GLU A 208 -8.27 -11.52 -3.59
N TYR A 209 -7.68 -12.68 -3.29
CA TYR A 209 -7.64 -13.19 -1.92
C TYR A 209 -6.65 -12.43 -1.04
N THR A 210 -5.56 -11.91 -1.63
CA THR A 210 -4.67 -10.96 -0.94
C THR A 210 -5.42 -9.67 -0.58
N VAL A 211 -6.26 -9.17 -1.50
CA VAL A 211 -7.15 -8.02 -1.24
C VAL A 211 -8.13 -8.32 -0.11
N TYR A 212 -8.80 -9.49 -0.12
CA TYR A 212 -9.71 -9.89 0.94
C TYR A 212 -9.00 -10.04 2.29
N ALA A 213 -7.78 -10.56 2.32
CA ALA A 213 -6.99 -10.65 3.55
C ALA A 213 -6.71 -9.26 4.15
N LEU A 214 -6.34 -8.27 3.33
CA LEU A 214 -6.16 -6.89 3.80
C LEU A 214 -7.48 -6.26 4.22
N ARG A 215 -8.58 -6.47 3.50
CA ARG A 215 -9.92 -6.00 3.91
C ARG A 215 -10.36 -6.58 5.26
N ALA A 216 -10.11 -7.86 5.49
CA ALA A 216 -10.40 -8.51 6.78
C ALA A 216 -9.63 -7.85 7.93
N ARG A 217 -8.33 -7.58 7.73
CA ARG A 217 -7.47 -6.92 8.71
C ARG A 217 -7.94 -5.48 9.01
N ILE A 218 -8.29 -4.72 7.98
CA ILE A 218 -8.80 -3.35 8.12
C ILE A 218 -10.14 -3.36 8.85
N ALA A 219 -11.07 -4.23 8.47
CA ALA A 219 -12.36 -4.37 9.12
C ALA A 219 -12.21 -4.71 10.62
N LEU A 220 -11.20 -5.53 10.97
CA LEU A 220 -10.88 -5.83 12.38
C LEU A 220 -10.43 -4.56 13.12
N TYR A 221 -9.56 -3.75 12.53
CA TYR A 221 -9.11 -2.48 13.13
C TYR A 221 -10.24 -1.47 13.27
N MET A 222 -11.18 -1.45 12.32
CA MET A 222 -12.39 -0.62 12.40
C MET A 222 -13.48 -1.20 13.31
N LYS A 223 -13.25 -2.34 13.98
CA LYS A 223 -14.25 -3.06 14.80
C LYS A 223 -15.49 -3.50 14.02
N HIS A 224 -15.40 -3.56 12.70
CA HIS A 224 -16.43 -4.06 11.80
C HIS A 224 -16.35 -5.60 11.70
N TYR A 225 -16.63 -6.28 12.81
CA TYR A 225 -16.39 -7.73 12.96
C TYR A 225 -17.11 -8.60 11.96
N THR A 226 -18.30 -8.22 11.52
CA THR A 226 -19.06 -8.95 10.49
C THR A 226 -18.31 -8.96 9.16
N GLU A 227 -17.76 -7.82 8.75
CA GLU A 227 -16.95 -7.72 7.54
C GLU A 227 -15.62 -8.46 7.70
N ALA A 228 -14.98 -8.37 8.87
CA ALA A 228 -13.76 -9.11 9.16
C ALA A 228 -13.97 -10.63 9.01
N ILE A 229 -15.04 -11.18 9.56
CA ILE A 229 -15.43 -12.60 9.42
C ILE A 229 -15.69 -12.93 7.94
N LYS A 230 -16.49 -12.13 7.25
CA LYS A 230 -16.83 -12.34 5.84
C LYS A 230 -15.59 -12.46 4.94
N TYR A 231 -14.66 -11.52 5.04
CA TYR A 231 -13.48 -11.52 4.19
C TYR A 231 -12.42 -12.54 4.61
N SER A 232 -12.23 -12.79 5.89
CA SER A 232 -11.33 -13.87 6.33
C SER A 232 -11.85 -15.25 5.91
N THR A 233 -13.17 -15.48 5.98
CA THR A 233 -13.81 -16.73 5.51
C THR A 233 -13.56 -16.93 4.00
N LYS A 234 -13.69 -15.89 3.18
CA LYS A 234 -13.38 -15.98 1.75
C LYS A 234 -11.94 -16.44 1.48
N VAL A 235 -10.98 -15.93 2.26
CA VAL A 235 -9.56 -16.34 2.13
C VAL A 235 -9.37 -17.80 2.56
N ILE A 236 -9.94 -18.20 3.69
CA ILE A 236 -9.82 -19.56 4.23
C ILE A 236 -10.45 -20.57 3.27
N ASP A 237 -11.67 -20.30 2.79
CA ASP A 237 -12.42 -21.20 1.92
C ASP A 237 -11.83 -21.31 0.51
N SER A 238 -11.03 -20.33 0.09
CA SER A 238 -10.37 -20.37 -1.23
C SER A 238 -9.39 -21.52 -1.38
N GLY A 239 -8.71 -21.89 -0.27
CA GLY A 239 -7.67 -22.91 -0.27
C GLY A 239 -6.39 -22.50 -1.03
N TYR A 240 -6.17 -21.19 -1.26
CA TYR A 240 -4.94 -20.64 -1.86
C TYR A 240 -3.82 -20.42 -0.83
N TYR A 241 -4.16 -20.27 0.46
CA TYR A 241 -3.22 -19.97 1.54
C TYR A 241 -3.43 -20.89 2.74
#